data_9063577ca753cd61f29f9c1b9eba4822
#
_entry.id   9063577ca753cd61f29f9c1b9eba4822
#
_cell.length_a   1.000
_cell.length_b   1.000
_cell.length_c   1.000
_cell.angle_alpha   90.00
_cell.angle_beta   90.00
_cell.angle_gamma   90.00
#
_symmetry.space_group_name_H-M   'P 1'
#
loop_
_entity.id
_entity.type
_entity.pdbx_description
1 polymer ?
#
loop_
_entity_poly.entity_id
_entity_poly.type
_entity_poly.pdbx_seq_one_letter_code
_entity_poly.pdbx_strand_id
1 'polypeptide(L)'
;DEATQRGTRQTLIRVLETVLRLAHPIIPFITEELWQKVSVIAKTRGEDEETSLMIQDYPKADMDSIVAEADAHMTLAKAMIDAVRNLRGEMQLSPGERVPLALQGNPEVAAVVGPYIQHLARLSEVTIVEDIAKAAEGSIAPVAIVEDFKLMLVVKIDIEAERERLSKEV
;
A
#
# COMPACT_ATOMS: atom_id res chain seq x y z
N ASP A 1 13.74 5.64 -8.81
CA ASP A 1 13.82 6.55 -9.95
C ASP A 1 13.28 7.94 -9.55
N GLU A 2 14.03 8.99 -9.90
CA GLU A 2 13.71 10.38 -9.53
C GLU A 2 12.40 10.87 -10.18
N ALA A 3 12.12 10.41 -11.39
CA ALA A 3 10.89 10.74 -12.11
C ALA A 3 9.66 10.18 -11.39
N THR A 4 9.72 8.93 -10.94
CA THR A 4 8.65 8.28 -10.16
C THR A 4 8.43 8.99 -8.83
N GLN A 5 9.49 9.37 -8.12
CA GLN A 5 9.37 10.13 -6.86
C GLN A 5 8.73 11.51 -7.08
N ARG A 6 9.09 12.18 -8.16
CA ARG A 6 8.49 13.48 -8.54
C ARG A 6 7.01 13.33 -8.84
N GLY A 7 6.63 12.32 -9.63
CA GLY A 7 5.23 12.01 -9.95
C GLY A 7 4.41 11.73 -8.69
N THR A 8 4.92 10.89 -7.79
CA THR A 8 4.27 10.58 -6.52
C THR A 8 4.05 11.84 -5.66
N ARG A 9 5.08 12.68 -5.52
CA ARG A 9 4.96 13.95 -4.76
C ARG A 9 3.93 14.88 -5.37
N GLN A 10 3.92 15.05 -6.69
CA GLN A 10 2.93 15.90 -7.39
C GLN A 10 1.51 15.37 -7.18
N THR A 11 1.31 14.06 -7.30
CA THR A 11 0.00 13.43 -7.07
C THR A 11 -0.48 13.66 -5.64
N LEU A 12 0.39 13.43 -4.63
CA LEU A 12 0.04 13.65 -3.22
C LEU A 12 -0.33 15.11 -2.94
N ILE A 13 0.43 16.07 -3.47
CA ILE A 13 0.16 17.51 -3.28
C ILE A 13 -1.17 17.89 -3.95
N ARG A 14 -1.43 17.40 -5.17
CA ARG A 14 -2.69 17.67 -5.89
C ARG A 14 -3.90 17.06 -5.16
N VAL A 15 -3.77 15.82 -4.68
CA VAL A 15 -4.83 15.16 -3.89
C VAL A 15 -5.07 15.92 -2.59
N LEU A 16 -4.02 16.33 -1.87
CA LEU A 16 -4.15 17.10 -0.64
C LEU A 16 -4.86 18.43 -0.89
N GLU A 17 -4.47 19.18 -1.91
CA GLU A 17 -5.11 20.44 -2.29
C GLU A 17 -6.60 20.26 -2.58
N THR A 18 -6.96 19.22 -3.34
CA THR A 18 -8.36 18.88 -3.62
C THR A 18 -9.14 18.50 -2.36
N VAL A 19 -8.55 17.72 -1.46
CA VAL A 19 -9.18 17.34 -0.18
C VAL A 19 -9.42 18.57 0.70
N LEU A 20 -8.50 19.53 0.72
CA LEU A 20 -8.69 20.79 1.47
C LEU A 20 -9.89 21.59 0.95
N ARG A 21 -10.09 21.67 -0.37
CA ARG A 21 -11.29 22.28 -0.96
C ARG A 21 -12.57 21.53 -0.59
N LEU A 22 -12.55 20.20 -0.68
CA LEU A 22 -13.71 19.38 -0.33
C LEU A 22 -14.10 19.48 1.15
N ALA A 23 -13.11 19.60 2.03
CA ALA A 23 -13.32 19.65 3.47
C ALA A 23 -13.65 21.08 3.99
N HIS A 24 -13.36 22.12 3.20
CA HIS A 24 -13.49 23.51 3.63
C HIS A 24 -14.87 23.90 4.19
N PRO A 25 -16.00 23.46 3.60
CA PRO A 25 -17.32 23.78 4.14
C PRO A 25 -17.57 23.23 5.56
N ILE A 26 -16.82 22.23 5.99
CA ILE A 26 -16.98 21.54 7.29
C ILE A 26 -15.98 22.07 8.31
N ILE A 27 -14.73 22.28 7.89
CA ILE A 27 -13.62 22.69 8.78
C ILE A 27 -12.84 23.87 8.21
N PRO A 28 -13.45 25.07 8.07
CA PRO A 28 -12.91 26.17 7.28
C PRO A 28 -11.57 26.71 7.76
N PHE A 29 -11.33 26.76 9.07
CA PHE A 29 -10.13 27.42 9.60
C PHE A 29 -8.84 26.65 9.29
N ILE A 30 -8.81 25.37 9.59
CA ILE A 30 -7.62 24.54 9.35
C ILE A 30 -7.35 24.33 7.86
N THR A 31 -8.41 24.17 7.06
CA THR A 31 -8.28 24.00 5.61
C THR A 31 -7.79 25.27 4.93
N GLU A 32 -8.22 26.45 5.36
CA GLU A 32 -7.69 27.73 4.86
C GLU A 32 -6.19 27.84 5.14
N GLU A 33 -5.79 27.67 6.40
CA GLU A 33 -4.38 27.78 6.81
C GLU A 33 -3.46 26.83 6.04
N LEU A 34 -3.89 25.57 5.85
CA LEU A 34 -3.13 24.58 5.10
C LEU A 34 -3.13 24.90 3.60
N TRP A 35 -4.27 25.32 3.05
CA TRP A 35 -4.40 25.61 1.63
C TRP A 35 -3.54 26.80 1.20
N GLN A 36 -3.41 27.82 2.04
CA GLN A 36 -2.53 28.96 1.76
C GLN A 36 -1.08 28.54 1.45
N LYS A 37 -0.62 27.42 2.05
CA LYS A 37 0.72 26.84 1.82
C LYS A 37 0.72 25.85 0.67
N VAL A 38 -0.25 24.94 0.65
CA VAL A 38 -0.31 23.83 -0.29
C VAL A 38 -0.61 24.28 -1.70
N SER A 39 -1.49 25.28 -1.89
CA SER A 39 -1.90 25.78 -3.20
C SER A 39 -0.75 26.37 -4.03
N VAL A 40 0.20 27.02 -3.37
CA VAL A 40 1.42 27.54 -4.02
C VAL A 40 2.30 26.38 -4.50
N ILE A 41 2.49 25.35 -3.64
CA ILE A 41 3.29 24.17 -3.98
C ILE A 41 2.61 23.36 -5.09
N ALA A 42 1.28 23.25 -5.06
CA ALA A 42 0.46 22.62 -6.08
C ALA A 42 0.40 23.41 -7.41
N LYS A 43 0.87 24.67 -7.39
CA LYS A 43 0.78 25.61 -8.52
C LYS A 43 -0.66 25.90 -8.95
N THR A 44 -1.60 25.82 -8.03
CA THR A 44 -3.00 26.22 -8.25
C THR A 44 -3.24 27.68 -7.90
N ARG A 45 -2.25 28.33 -7.26
CA ARG A 45 -2.23 29.76 -6.91
C ARG A 45 -0.81 30.34 -7.11
N GLY A 46 -0.72 31.61 -7.49
CA GLY A 46 0.53 32.37 -7.50
C GLY A 46 1.03 32.69 -6.07
N GLU A 47 2.34 32.88 -5.90
CA GLU A 47 2.94 33.20 -4.59
C GLU A 47 2.43 34.53 -4.03
N ASP A 48 2.25 35.52 -4.90
CA ASP A 48 1.83 36.88 -4.55
C ASP A 48 0.30 37.08 -4.66
N GLU A 49 -0.46 36.04 -4.92
CA GLU A 49 -1.91 36.12 -5.08
C GLU A 49 -2.61 36.00 -3.73
N GLU A 50 -3.15 37.13 -3.25
CA GLU A 50 -3.98 37.16 -2.04
C GLU A 50 -5.40 36.72 -2.38
N THR A 51 -5.70 35.47 -2.07
CA THR A 51 -7.03 34.87 -2.25
C THR A 51 -7.33 33.87 -1.14
N SER A 52 -8.61 33.54 -0.95
CA SER A 52 -9.08 32.60 0.05
C SER A 52 -9.62 31.33 -0.61
N LEU A 53 -9.48 30.20 0.06
CA LEU A 53 -10.08 28.93 -0.35
C LEU A 53 -11.61 29.04 -0.46
N MET A 54 -12.25 29.89 0.36
CA MET A 54 -13.68 30.10 0.38
C MET A 54 -14.26 30.52 -0.99
N ILE A 55 -13.48 31.26 -1.79
CA ILE A 55 -13.92 31.76 -3.11
C ILE A 55 -13.41 30.94 -4.29
N GLN A 56 -12.71 29.83 -4.01
CA GLN A 56 -12.23 28.94 -5.05
C GLN A 56 -13.34 28.00 -5.55
N ASP A 57 -13.21 27.59 -6.80
CA ASP A 57 -14.14 26.62 -7.39
C ASP A 57 -14.16 25.30 -6.59
N TYR A 58 -15.36 24.81 -6.29
CA TYR A 58 -15.51 23.51 -5.66
C TYR A 58 -15.07 22.39 -6.62
N PRO A 59 -14.29 21.39 -6.14
CA PRO A 59 -13.77 20.34 -7.00
C PRO A 59 -14.87 19.58 -7.73
N LYS A 60 -14.65 19.32 -9.02
CA LYS A 60 -15.52 18.51 -9.86
C LYS A 60 -14.84 17.20 -10.18
N ALA A 61 -15.62 16.12 -10.27
CA ALA A 61 -15.09 14.83 -10.68
C ALA A 61 -14.59 14.89 -12.13
N ASP A 62 -13.38 14.42 -12.35
CA ASP A 62 -12.80 14.23 -13.67
C ASP A 62 -12.89 12.74 -14.02
N MET A 63 -13.91 12.39 -14.80
CA MET A 63 -14.19 11.01 -15.19
C MET A 63 -13.13 10.46 -16.16
N ASP A 64 -12.45 11.33 -16.91
CA ASP A 64 -11.40 10.94 -17.87
C ASP A 64 -10.10 10.53 -17.17
N SER A 65 -9.95 10.91 -15.92
CA SER A 65 -8.81 10.52 -15.07
C SER A 65 -8.97 9.14 -14.41
N ILE A 66 -10.12 8.48 -14.58
CA ILE A 66 -10.35 7.15 -14.00
C ILE A 66 -9.72 6.09 -14.90
N VAL A 67 -8.71 5.40 -14.38
CA VAL A 67 -8.04 4.29 -15.03
C VAL A 67 -8.50 2.99 -14.38
N ALA A 68 -9.43 2.27 -15.01
CA ALA A 68 -10.04 1.05 -14.46
C ALA A 68 -9.02 -0.04 -14.12
N GLU A 69 -7.97 -0.18 -14.93
CA GLU A 69 -6.90 -1.14 -14.70
C GLU A 69 -6.09 -0.79 -13.42
N ALA A 70 -5.79 0.49 -13.21
CA ALA A 70 -5.09 0.95 -12.01
C ALA A 70 -5.93 0.73 -10.74
N ASP A 71 -7.25 0.92 -10.83
CA ASP A 71 -8.18 0.67 -9.73
C ASP A 71 -8.24 -0.83 -9.39
N ALA A 72 -8.30 -1.70 -10.40
CA ALA A 72 -8.25 -3.15 -10.23
C ALA A 72 -6.93 -3.59 -9.56
N HIS A 73 -5.78 -3.10 -10.04
CA HIS A 73 -4.48 -3.40 -9.44
C HIS A 73 -4.38 -2.94 -7.98
N MET A 74 -4.90 -1.75 -7.66
CA MET A 74 -4.88 -1.24 -6.29
C MET A 74 -5.84 -2.01 -5.37
N THR A 75 -6.98 -2.44 -5.88
CA THR A 75 -7.93 -3.28 -5.15
C THR A 75 -7.31 -4.64 -4.83
N LEU A 76 -6.69 -5.27 -5.81
CA LEU A 76 -5.95 -6.52 -5.63
C LEU A 76 -4.78 -6.35 -4.64
N ALA A 77 -3.98 -5.27 -4.77
CA ALA A 77 -2.89 -5.00 -3.86
C ALA A 77 -3.37 -4.84 -2.40
N LYS A 78 -4.48 -4.16 -2.15
CA LYS A 78 -5.08 -4.04 -0.81
C LYS A 78 -5.48 -5.41 -0.26
N ALA A 79 -6.18 -6.23 -1.05
CA ALA A 79 -6.58 -7.58 -0.64
C ALA A 79 -5.37 -8.45 -0.29
N MET A 80 -4.30 -8.38 -1.09
CA MET A 80 -3.05 -9.10 -0.82
C MET A 80 -2.34 -8.59 0.44
N ILE A 81 -2.32 -7.27 0.69
CA ILE A 81 -1.74 -6.70 1.90
C ILE A 81 -2.49 -7.19 3.15
N ASP A 82 -3.81 -7.22 3.09
CA ASP A 82 -4.62 -7.71 4.21
C ASP A 82 -4.43 -9.22 4.43
N ALA A 83 -4.32 -10.00 3.36
CA ALA A 83 -3.95 -11.43 3.45
C ALA A 83 -2.57 -11.64 4.08
N VAL A 84 -1.57 -10.85 3.69
CA VAL A 84 -0.22 -10.89 4.30
C VAL A 84 -0.26 -10.51 5.78
N ARG A 85 -1.05 -9.51 6.16
CA ARG A 85 -1.22 -9.12 7.57
C ARG A 85 -1.85 -10.24 8.39
N ASN A 86 -2.84 -10.94 7.84
CA ASN A 86 -3.46 -12.10 8.48
C ASN A 86 -2.45 -13.25 8.66
N LEU A 87 -1.70 -13.59 7.60
CA LEU A 87 -0.63 -14.60 7.68
C LEU A 87 0.40 -14.26 8.76
N ARG A 88 0.81 -12.97 8.85
CA ARG A 88 1.72 -12.51 9.90
C ARG A 88 1.14 -12.70 11.31
N GLY A 89 -0.17 -12.46 11.47
CA GLY A 89 -0.88 -12.68 12.72
C GLY A 89 -0.94 -14.16 13.10
N GLU A 90 -1.30 -15.03 12.15
CA GLU A 90 -1.34 -16.49 12.33
C GLU A 90 0.02 -17.07 12.72
N MET A 91 1.08 -16.56 12.10
CA MET A 91 2.47 -16.97 12.38
C MET A 91 3.07 -16.24 13.59
N GLN A 92 2.33 -15.36 14.27
CA GLN A 92 2.76 -14.57 15.42
C GLN A 92 4.06 -13.78 15.19
N LEU A 93 4.29 -13.31 13.96
CA LEU A 93 5.48 -12.56 13.59
C LEU A 93 5.48 -11.16 14.23
N SER A 94 6.64 -10.75 14.70
CA SER A 94 6.83 -9.41 15.27
C SER A 94 6.51 -8.31 14.24
N PRO A 95 5.86 -7.19 14.64
CA PRO A 95 5.57 -6.09 13.73
C PRO A 95 6.80 -5.45 13.06
N GLY A 96 7.96 -5.56 13.68
CA GLY A 96 9.24 -5.06 13.16
C GLY A 96 9.99 -6.03 12.25
N GLU A 97 9.61 -7.30 12.27
CA GLU A 97 10.27 -8.34 11.49
C GLU A 97 9.90 -8.24 10.01
N ARG A 98 10.92 -8.24 9.15
CA ARG A 98 10.75 -8.25 7.71
C ARG A 98 11.01 -9.64 7.17
N VAL A 99 9.98 -10.24 6.58
CA VAL A 99 10.04 -11.60 6.02
C VAL A 99 9.81 -11.56 4.51
N PRO A 100 10.43 -12.47 3.74
CA PRO A 100 10.16 -12.59 2.33
C PRO A 100 8.78 -13.22 2.06
N LEU A 101 8.17 -12.82 0.94
CA LEU A 101 6.90 -13.34 0.44
C LEU A 101 7.15 -14.08 -0.87
N ALA A 102 6.69 -15.32 -0.95
CA ALA A 102 6.52 -16.03 -2.22
C ALA A 102 5.11 -15.75 -2.77
N LEU A 103 5.06 -15.31 -4.02
CA LEU A 103 3.83 -14.95 -4.73
C LEU A 103 3.72 -15.80 -5.99
N GLN A 104 2.67 -16.61 -6.08
CA GLN A 104 2.32 -17.39 -7.26
C GLN A 104 1.07 -16.81 -7.91
N GLY A 105 1.08 -16.62 -9.23
CA GLY A 105 -0.04 -16.09 -10.02
C GLY A 105 0.44 -15.50 -11.32
N ASN A 106 -0.40 -14.66 -11.96
CA ASN A 106 -0.03 -13.97 -13.20
C ASN A 106 1.22 -13.10 -12.99
N PRO A 107 2.34 -13.37 -13.71
CA PRO A 107 3.60 -12.68 -13.48
C PRO A 107 3.56 -11.19 -13.87
N GLU A 108 2.77 -10.80 -14.88
CA GLU A 108 2.66 -9.40 -15.31
C GLU A 108 1.97 -8.56 -14.22
N VAL A 109 0.84 -9.03 -13.69
CA VAL A 109 0.13 -8.37 -12.60
C VAL A 109 0.97 -8.39 -11.32
N ALA A 110 1.61 -9.52 -11.01
CA ALA A 110 2.49 -9.65 -9.85
C ALA A 110 3.66 -8.65 -9.88
N ALA A 111 4.24 -8.39 -11.06
CA ALA A 111 5.30 -7.40 -11.23
C ALA A 111 4.81 -5.97 -10.95
N VAL A 112 3.56 -5.64 -11.26
CA VAL A 112 2.97 -4.32 -10.99
C VAL A 112 2.64 -4.16 -9.51
N VAL A 113 1.96 -5.14 -8.89
CA VAL A 113 1.48 -5.02 -7.50
C VAL A 113 2.56 -5.34 -6.47
N GLY A 114 3.54 -6.16 -6.80
CA GLY A 114 4.60 -6.63 -5.90
C GLY A 114 5.33 -5.53 -5.13
N PRO A 115 5.82 -4.46 -5.77
CA PRO A 115 6.49 -3.34 -5.09
C PRO A 115 5.60 -2.63 -4.06
N TYR A 116 4.29 -2.49 -4.32
CA TYR A 116 3.34 -1.91 -3.37
C TYR A 116 3.15 -2.81 -2.16
N ILE A 117 2.98 -4.12 -2.38
CA ILE A 117 2.83 -5.12 -1.31
C ILE A 117 4.10 -5.15 -0.47
N GLN A 118 5.27 -5.20 -1.09
CA GLN A 118 6.56 -5.22 -0.40
C GLN A 118 6.69 -4.03 0.56
N HIS A 119 6.38 -2.84 0.08
CA HIS A 119 6.53 -1.61 0.86
C HIS A 119 5.48 -1.50 1.97
N LEU A 120 4.19 -1.68 1.63
CA LEU A 120 3.07 -1.44 2.55
C LEU A 120 2.87 -2.56 3.57
N ALA A 121 3.23 -3.81 3.23
CA ALA A 121 3.21 -4.93 4.16
C ALA A 121 4.54 -5.15 4.90
N ARG A 122 5.53 -4.25 4.69
CA ARG A 122 6.86 -4.30 5.33
C ARG A 122 7.58 -5.62 5.12
N LEU A 123 7.56 -6.12 3.89
CA LEU A 123 8.28 -7.33 3.53
C LEU A 123 9.75 -7.04 3.23
N SER A 124 10.62 -8.04 3.39
CA SER A 124 12.01 -7.93 2.97
C SER A 124 12.13 -7.99 1.45
N GLU A 125 11.36 -8.90 0.85
CA GLU A 125 11.38 -9.20 -0.57
C GLU A 125 10.04 -9.80 -1.01
N VAL A 126 9.68 -9.64 -2.28
CA VAL A 126 8.57 -10.35 -2.95
C VAL A 126 9.16 -11.12 -4.11
N THR A 127 9.09 -12.44 -4.05
CA THR A 127 9.59 -13.36 -5.08
C THR A 127 8.41 -13.96 -5.83
N ILE A 128 8.37 -13.75 -7.15
CA ILE A 128 7.37 -14.38 -8.02
C ILE A 128 7.82 -15.80 -8.30
N VAL A 129 6.99 -16.79 -7.99
CA VAL A 129 7.29 -18.22 -8.14
C VAL A 129 6.26 -18.91 -9.03
N GLU A 130 6.71 -19.89 -9.79
CA GLU A 130 5.82 -20.72 -10.60
C GLU A 130 4.99 -21.70 -9.74
N ASP A 131 5.60 -22.19 -8.66
CA ASP A 131 4.97 -23.14 -7.75
C ASP A 131 5.35 -22.83 -6.29
N ILE A 132 4.33 -22.44 -5.52
CA ILE A 132 4.51 -22.10 -4.11
C ILE A 132 4.92 -23.31 -3.26
N ALA A 133 4.56 -24.52 -3.68
CA ALA A 133 4.96 -25.75 -2.98
C ALA A 133 6.48 -25.99 -3.04
N LYS A 134 7.13 -25.58 -4.13
CA LYS A 134 8.60 -25.64 -4.24
C LYS A 134 9.29 -24.57 -3.40
N ALA A 135 8.67 -23.39 -3.28
CA ALA A 135 9.17 -22.33 -2.42
C ALA A 135 9.04 -22.69 -0.92
N ALA A 136 8.17 -23.64 -0.59
CA ALA A 136 7.93 -24.14 0.76
C ALA A 136 8.93 -25.21 1.21
N GLU A 137 9.97 -25.56 0.44
CA GLU A 137 10.90 -26.63 0.79
C GLU A 137 11.46 -26.45 2.22
N GLY A 138 10.96 -27.30 3.15
CA GLY A 138 11.35 -27.30 4.57
C GLY A 138 10.59 -26.33 5.48
N SER A 139 9.56 -25.66 5.00
CA SER A 139 8.72 -24.75 5.80
C SER A 139 7.25 -25.18 5.72
N ILE A 140 6.62 -25.39 6.88
CA ILE A 140 5.16 -25.56 6.98
C ILE A 140 4.59 -24.15 7.24
N ALA A 141 4.44 -23.37 6.18
CA ALA A 141 3.88 -22.03 6.29
C ALA A 141 2.45 -22.00 5.72
N PRO A 142 1.52 -21.26 6.35
CA PRO A 142 0.17 -21.11 5.83
C PRO A 142 0.20 -20.36 4.49
N VAL A 143 -0.73 -20.75 3.59
CA VAL A 143 -0.89 -20.14 2.27
C VAL A 143 -2.21 -19.38 2.25
N ALA A 144 -2.16 -18.10 1.96
CA ALA A 144 -3.36 -17.32 1.68
C ALA A 144 -3.65 -17.33 0.17
N ILE A 145 -4.93 -17.34 -0.17
CA ILE A 145 -5.40 -17.25 -1.56
C ILE A 145 -6.17 -15.95 -1.70
N VAL A 146 -5.79 -15.14 -2.69
CA VAL A 146 -6.45 -13.90 -3.06
C VAL A 146 -6.71 -13.95 -4.55
N GLU A 147 -7.96 -14.11 -4.95
CA GLU A 147 -8.36 -14.38 -6.33
C GLU A 147 -7.55 -15.55 -6.92
N ASP A 148 -6.81 -15.34 -8.01
CA ASP A 148 -5.96 -16.34 -8.67
C ASP A 148 -4.53 -16.40 -8.11
N PHE A 149 -4.25 -15.64 -7.04
CA PHE A 149 -2.91 -15.56 -6.45
C PHE A 149 -2.81 -16.36 -5.16
N LYS A 150 -1.66 -17.02 -4.98
CA LYS A 150 -1.29 -17.67 -3.73
C LYS A 150 -0.11 -16.94 -3.10
N LEU A 151 -0.22 -16.68 -1.81
CA LEU A 151 0.75 -15.93 -1.01
C LEU A 151 1.24 -16.79 0.14
N MET A 152 2.55 -16.85 0.33
CA MET A 152 3.17 -17.56 1.45
C MET A 152 4.35 -16.76 2.00
N LEU A 153 4.38 -16.57 3.31
CA LEU A 153 5.54 -16.00 3.98
C LEU A 153 6.63 -17.06 4.14
N VAL A 154 7.82 -16.78 3.64
CA VAL A 154 8.95 -17.70 3.73
C VAL A 154 9.69 -17.45 5.03
N VAL A 155 9.31 -18.16 6.08
CA VAL A 155 9.93 -18.07 7.41
C VAL A 155 10.66 -19.37 7.70
N LYS A 156 11.93 -19.28 8.08
CA LYS A 156 12.65 -20.43 8.63
C LYS A 156 12.16 -20.64 10.06
N ILE A 157 11.28 -21.63 10.23
CA ILE A 157 10.80 -21.99 11.57
C ILE A 157 11.91 -22.80 12.25
N ASP A 158 12.36 -22.30 13.39
CA ASP A 158 13.18 -23.11 14.30
C ASP A 158 12.27 -24.13 14.98
N ILE A 159 12.28 -25.37 14.42
CA ILE A 159 11.41 -26.47 14.86
C ILE A 159 11.68 -26.85 16.33
N GLU A 160 12.90 -26.65 16.81
CA GLU A 160 13.26 -26.96 18.20
C GLU A 160 12.66 -25.91 19.15
N ALA A 161 12.79 -24.62 18.84
CA ALA A 161 12.20 -23.54 19.63
C ALA A 161 10.66 -23.63 19.66
N GLU A 162 10.02 -23.97 18.54
CA GLU A 162 8.57 -24.12 18.48
C GLU A 162 8.07 -25.36 19.23
N ARG A 163 8.79 -26.48 19.19
CA ARG A 163 8.50 -27.65 20.04
C ARG A 163 8.62 -27.36 21.54
N GLU A 164 9.62 -26.59 21.94
CA GLU A 164 9.79 -26.17 23.33
C GLU A 164 8.65 -25.24 23.78
N ARG A 165 8.20 -24.36 22.90
CA ARG A 165 7.04 -23.48 23.18
C ARG A 165 5.77 -24.27 23.38
N LEU A 166 5.44 -25.17 22.44
CA LEU A 166 4.24 -26.02 22.52
C LEU A 166 4.27 -26.98 23.71
N SER A 167 5.46 -27.45 24.14
CA SER A 167 5.58 -28.28 25.33
C SER A 167 5.37 -27.52 26.63
N LYS A 168 5.44 -26.21 26.65
CA LYS A 168 5.17 -25.34 27.82
C LYS A 168 3.70 -24.87 27.90
N GLU A 169 2.95 -25.00 26.81
CA GLU A 169 1.51 -24.65 26.76
C GLU A 169 0.59 -25.84 27.06
N VAL A 170 1.13 -27.04 27.19
CA VAL A 170 0.44 -28.26 27.62
C VAL A 170 0.75 -28.53 29.09
#